data_fdb1f82bdf46a110eed697b8ed3dea88
#
_entry.id   fdb1f82bdf46a110eed697b8ed3dea88
#
_cell.length_a   1.000
_cell.length_b   1.000
_cell.length_c   1.000
_cell.angle_alpha   90.00
_cell.angle_beta   90.00
_cell.angle_gamma   90.00
#
_symmetry.space_group_name_H-M   'P 1'
#
loop_
_entity.id
_entity.type
_entity.pdbx_description
1 polymer ?
#
loop_
_entity_poly.entity_id
_entity_poly.type
_entity_poly.pdbx_seq_one_letter_code
_entity_poly.pdbx_strand_id
1 'polypeptide(L)'
;MYLAPLIEELQDLWRNGAKVWDTYRQEYFTLFVMIFCTINDFPAYGNLSGYKVKGAKACPICLEDTCSHWMKETKKTVYLGNRRFLSRYHPYRRKSVEFNGKVENGAAPREMTGMEIYGKVQGKSVDFGKGKKGKEKREKGKNGKGKEDEEIWKKKSIFWDLPYWRNLDVRHCLDGMHIIKNIAESLCGILLNIKGKTKDGINVRRDLVEMGIRPELAPEVRYGGRIFLPAACYTLRKEEKLSLLECLKSIKVPTGYSANISSRVSLKEMKLIGMKSHDWHEVT
;
A
#
# COMPACT_ATOMS: atom_id res chain seq x y z
N MET A 1 17.24 -0.40 18.45
CA MET A 1 18.01 0.64 19.12
C MET A 1 17.16 1.89 19.41
N TYR A 2 16.60 2.63 18.43
CA TYR A 2 15.83 3.85 18.70
C TYR A 2 14.49 3.63 19.44
N LEU A 3 13.86 2.47 19.30
CA LEU A 3 12.60 2.15 19.96
C LEU A 3 12.76 1.43 21.30
N ALA A 4 13.97 1.05 21.71
CA ALA A 4 14.19 0.31 22.95
C ALA A 4 13.69 1.10 24.18
N PRO A 5 14.01 2.40 24.36
CA PRO A 5 13.49 3.17 25.49
C PRO A 5 11.97 3.21 25.54
N LEU A 6 11.31 3.37 24.37
CA LEU A 6 9.84 3.36 24.28
C LEU A 6 9.26 2.01 24.74
N ILE A 7 9.87 0.89 24.32
CA ILE A 7 9.41 -0.44 24.71
C ILE A 7 9.60 -0.67 26.21
N GLU A 8 10.71 -0.26 26.78
CA GLU A 8 10.99 -0.33 28.23
C GLU A 8 9.96 0.48 29.03
N GLU A 9 9.69 1.71 28.61
CA GLU A 9 8.68 2.57 29.24
C GLU A 9 7.26 1.98 29.13
N LEU A 10 6.88 1.45 27.98
CA LEU A 10 5.59 0.79 27.80
C LEU A 10 5.45 -0.51 28.61
N GLN A 11 6.55 -1.24 28.83
CA GLN A 11 6.54 -2.40 29.73
C GLN A 11 6.32 -1.98 31.18
N ASP A 12 6.93 -0.88 31.60
CA ASP A 12 6.75 -0.35 32.96
C ASP A 12 5.33 0.18 33.16
N LEU A 13 4.82 0.98 32.24
CA LEU A 13 3.45 1.48 32.24
C LEU A 13 2.39 0.36 32.21
N TRP A 14 2.68 -0.76 31.55
CA TRP A 14 1.81 -1.93 31.56
C TRP A 14 1.81 -2.67 32.89
N ARG A 15 2.97 -2.78 33.56
CA ARG A 15 3.12 -3.55 34.80
C ARG A 15 2.75 -2.72 36.04
N ASN A 16 3.27 -1.51 36.11
CA ASN A 16 3.23 -0.68 37.32
C ASN A 16 2.24 0.48 37.17
N GLY A 17 1.97 0.91 35.94
CA GLY A 17 1.18 2.10 35.64
C GLY A 17 1.87 3.40 36.06
N ALA A 18 1.21 4.50 35.82
CA ALA A 18 1.63 5.84 36.26
C ALA A 18 0.60 6.43 37.23
N LYS A 19 1.08 7.01 38.31
CA LYS A 19 0.21 7.72 39.28
C LYS A 19 -0.17 9.08 38.70
N VAL A 20 -1.46 9.29 38.41
CA VAL A 20 -1.98 10.49 37.74
C VAL A 20 -3.04 11.12 38.65
N TRP A 21 -3.03 12.46 38.71
CA TRP A 21 -4.02 13.22 39.43
C TRP A 21 -5.27 13.48 38.60
N ASP A 22 -6.44 13.08 39.10
CA ASP A 22 -7.74 13.42 38.50
C ASP A 22 -8.26 14.73 39.14
N THR A 23 -8.21 15.82 38.38
CA THR A 23 -8.63 17.15 38.83
C THR A 23 -10.14 17.22 39.11
N TYR A 24 -10.94 16.43 38.43
CA TYR A 24 -12.40 16.42 38.65
C TYR A 24 -12.77 15.68 39.93
N ARG A 25 -12.15 14.50 40.18
CA ARG A 25 -12.40 13.68 41.36
C ARG A 25 -11.57 14.08 42.57
N GLN A 26 -10.56 14.94 42.38
CA GLN A 26 -9.62 15.37 43.44
C GLN A 26 -8.88 14.17 44.09
N GLU A 27 -8.51 13.16 43.28
CA GLU A 27 -7.84 11.97 43.79
C GLU A 27 -6.75 11.49 42.84
N TYR A 28 -5.81 10.69 43.34
CA TYR A 28 -4.84 9.99 42.53
C TYR A 28 -5.38 8.63 42.10
N PHE A 29 -5.16 8.28 40.82
CA PHE A 29 -5.40 6.93 40.32
C PHE A 29 -4.17 6.40 39.58
N THR A 30 -4.10 5.08 39.41
CA THR A 30 -3.03 4.45 38.61
C THR A 30 -3.53 4.26 37.17
N LEU A 31 -2.86 4.93 36.24
CA LEU A 31 -3.13 4.84 34.82
C LEU A 31 -2.22 3.75 34.20
N PHE A 32 -2.82 2.69 33.67
CA PHE A 32 -2.12 1.68 32.86
C PHE A 32 -2.23 2.05 31.39
N VAL A 33 -1.13 1.88 30.65
CA VAL A 33 -1.03 2.28 29.25
C VAL A 33 -0.56 1.12 28.38
N MET A 34 -1.14 1.01 27.20
CA MET A 34 -0.69 0.08 26.18
C MET A 34 -0.79 0.69 24.79
N ILE A 35 0.10 0.31 23.89
CA ILE A 35 -0.08 0.49 22.45
C ILE A 35 -0.82 -0.71 21.91
N PHE A 36 -2.00 -0.52 21.31
CA PHE A 36 -2.77 -1.63 20.74
C PHE A 36 -2.50 -1.83 19.23
N CYS A 37 -2.04 -0.80 18.50
CA CYS A 37 -1.60 -0.93 17.11
C CYS A 37 -0.67 0.22 16.72
N THR A 38 0.03 0.05 15.60
CA THR A 38 0.75 1.12 14.90
C THR A 38 0.13 1.36 13.53
N ILE A 39 0.04 2.62 13.09
CA ILE A 39 -0.47 2.99 11.76
C ILE A 39 0.72 3.49 10.94
N ASN A 40 0.95 2.90 9.77
CA ASN A 40 2.20 3.05 9.04
C ASN A 40 1.97 3.19 7.54
N ASP A 41 2.83 3.97 6.88
CA ASP A 41 3.02 3.80 5.44
C ASP A 41 3.68 2.43 5.15
N PHE A 42 3.70 2.03 3.88
CA PHE A 42 4.17 0.70 3.50
C PHE A 42 5.65 0.43 3.86
N PRO A 43 6.61 1.37 3.69
CA PRO A 43 7.98 1.21 4.14
C PRO A 43 8.13 1.09 5.66
N ALA A 44 7.44 1.95 6.43
CA ALA A 44 7.49 1.92 7.89
C ALA A 44 6.84 0.64 8.43
N TYR A 45 5.73 0.18 7.83
CA TYR A 45 5.13 -1.11 8.15
C TYR A 45 6.18 -2.24 8.14
N GLY A 46 6.97 -2.34 7.04
CA GLY A 46 8.03 -3.36 6.95
C GLY A 46 9.14 -3.19 7.98
N ASN A 47 9.47 -1.96 8.32
CA ASN A 47 10.51 -1.68 9.33
C ASN A 47 10.05 -2.05 10.74
N LEU A 48 8.80 -1.76 11.10
CA LEU A 48 8.25 -1.98 12.43
C LEU A 48 7.78 -3.43 12.63
N SER A 49 7.10 -4.01 11.64
CA SER A 49 6.61 -5.39 11.74
C SER A 49 7.69 -6.46 11.50
N GLY A 50 8.75 -6.13 10.79
CA GLY A 50 9.74 -7.08 10.30
C GLY A 50 9.31 -7.81 9.02
N TYR A 51 8.15 -7.48 8.46
CA TYR A 51 7.64 -8.09 7.24
C TYR A 51 8.32 -7.53 5.99
N LYS A 52 8.39 -8.35 4.95
CA LYS A 52 8.94 -7.96 3.65
C LYS A 52 7.96 -7.08 2.87
N VAL A 53 8.40 -5.90 2.46
CA VAL A 53 7.58 -4.94 1.68
C VAL A 53 8.00 -4.83 0.21
N LYS A 54 8.80 -5.78 -0.29
CA LYS A 54 9.22 -5.85 -1.71
C LYS A 54 9.30 -7.31 -2.17
N GLY A 55 9.02 -7.55 -3.44
CA GLY A 55 9.06 -8.87 -4.07
C GLY A 55 7.67 -9.52 -4.20
N ALA A 56 7.64 -10.78 -4.62
CA ALA A 56 6.41 -11.47 -4.98
C ALA A 56 5.42 -11.65 -3.82
N LYS A 57 5.90 -11.79 -2.59
CA LYS A 57 5.12 -12.05 -1.37
C LYS A 57 5.13 -10.86 -0.41
N ALA A 58 5.02 -9.64 -0.92
CA ALA A 58 5.14 -8.43 -0.10
C ALA A 58 3.80 -7.83 0.36
N CYS A 59 2.70 -8.56 0.30
CA CYS A 59 1.42 -8.11 0.84
C CYS A 59 1.26 -8.56 2.30
N PRO A 60 1.22 -7.64 3.29
CA PRO A 60 1.13 -8.00 4.70
C PRO A 60 -0.25 -8.57 5.11
N ILE A 61 -1.25 -8.46 4.24
CA ILE A 61 -2.59 -9.03 4.44
C ILE A 61 -2.65 -10.44 3.88
N CYS A 62 -2.09 -10.63 2.67
CA CYS A 62 -2.15 -11.93 1.99
C CYS A 62 -1.03 -12.89 2.39
N LEU A 63 0.06 -12.38 2.96
CA LEU A 63 1.25 -13.16 3.36
C LEU A 63 1.73 -14.11 2.24
N GLU A 64 1.81 -15.42 2.54
CA GLU A 64 2.17 -16.46 1.60
C GLU A 64 1.20 -16.59 0.41
N ASP A 65 -0.08 -16.24 0.62
CA ASP A 65 -1.14 -16.29 -0.40
C ASP A 65 -1.15 -15.07 -1.32
N THR A 66 -0.12 -14.23 -1.26
CA THR A 66 0.00 -13.07 -2.14
C THR A 66 0.04 -13.50 -3.60
N CYS A 67 -0.98 -13.09 -4.37
CA CYS A 67 -0.98 -13.21 -5.82
C CYS A 67 -0.20 -12.05 -6.43
N SER A 68 0.86 -12.33 -7.14
CA SER A 68 1.67 -11.31 -7.80
C SER A 68 2.07 -11.71 -9.20
N HIS A 69 2.33 -10.71 -10.03
CA HIS A 69 2.84 -10.86 -11.38
C HIS A 69 4.00 -9.88 -11.62
N TRP A 70 5.08 -10.36 -12.22
CA TRP A 70 6.21 -9.52 -12.62
C TRP A 70 5.97 -8.96 -14.01
N MET A 71 5.90 -7.65 -14.12
CA MET A 71 5.72 -6.93 -15.38
C MET A 71 7.08 -6.65 -16.00
N LYS A 72 7.31 -7.16 -17.22
CA LYS A 72 8.63 -7.18 -17.87
C LYS A 72 9.06 -5.81 -18.39
N GLU A 73 8.12 -5.05 -18.99
CA GLU A 73 8.41 -3.76 -19.58
C GLU A 73 8.57 -2.65 -18.54
N THR A 74 7.70 -2.65 -17.51
CA THR A 74 7.79 -1.67 -16.41
C THR A 74 8.77 -2.08 -15.31
N LYS A 75 9.25 -3.35 -15.32
CA LYS A 75 10.15 -3.92 -14.29
C LYS A 75 9.61 -3.77 -12.88
N LYS A 76 8.33 -4.08 -12.69
CA LYS A 76 7.62 -3.96 -11.41
C LYS A 76 6.83 -5.21 -11.10
N THR A 77 6.72 -5.54 -9.82
CA THR A 77 5.76 -6.52 -9.34
C THR A 77 4.43 -5.83 -9.09
N VAL A 78 3.35 -6.36 -9.65
CA VAL A 78 1.97 -5.96 -9.36
C VAL A 78 1.28 -7.06 -8.55
N TYR A 79 0.36 -6.65 -7.68
CA TYR A 79 -0.39 -7.58 -6.85
C TYR A 79 -1.80 -7.73 -7.39
N LEU A 80 -2.22 -8.96 -7.54
CA LEU A 80 -3.48 -9.36 -8.15
C LEU A 80 -4.40 -10.03 -7.12
N GLY A 81 -5.59 -10.48 -7.55
CA GLY A 81 -6.51 -11.22 -6.69
C GLY A 81 -7.26 -10.34 -5.69
N ASN A 82 -7.29 -9.02 -5.90
CA ASN A 82 -8.03 -8.07 -5.06
C ASN A 82 -9.53 -8.36 -4.98
N ARG A 83 -10.15 -8.91 -6.04
CA ARG A 83 -11.58 -9.24 -6.08
C ARG A 83 -11.97 -10.36 -5.12
N ARG A 84 -11.05 -11.19 -4.65
CA ARG A 84 -11.32 -12.25 -3.68
C ARG A 84 -11.73 -11.72 -2.29
N PHE A 85 -11.44 -10.42 -2.01
CA PHE A 85 -11.87 -9.74 -0.77
C PHE A 85 -13.30 -9.19 -0.84
N LEU A 86 -13.91 -9.15 -2.02
CA LEU A 86 -15.32 -8.79 -2.18
C LEU A 86 -16.20 -9.94 -1.70
N SER A 87 -17.45 -9.65 -1.32
CA SER A 87 -18.42 -10.68 -0.98
C SER A 87 -18.55 -11.72 -2.09
N ARG A 88 -18.84 -12.98 -1.75
CA ARG A 88 -18.88 -14.10 -2.71
C ARG A 88 -19.77 -13.82 -3.93
N TYR A 89 -20.86 -13.12 -3.72
CA TYR A 89 -21.86 -12.86 -4.77
C TYR A 89 -21.71 -11.47 -5.41
N HIS A 90 -20.64 -10.72 -5.08
CA HIS A 90 -20.42 -9.38 -5.62
C HIS A 90 -20.31 -9.42 -7.16
N PRO A 91 -21.01 -8.52 -7.91
CA PRO A 91 -21.02 -8.53 -9.38
C PRO A 91 -19.63 -8.47 -10.01
N TYR A 92 -18.69 -7.72 -9.43
CA TYR A 92 -17.32 -7.60 -9.96
C TYR A 92 -16.54 -8.92 -9.90
N ARG A 93 -16.91 -9.88 -9.07
CA ARG A 93 -16.26 -11.21 -9.09
C ARG A 93 -16.59 -11.99 -10.34
N ARG A 94 -17.77 -11.78 -10.93
CA ARG A 94 -18.26 -12.45 -12.17
C ARG A 94 -17.72 -11.81 -13.44
N LYS A 95 -17.37 -10.51 -13.39
CA LYS A 95 -16.81 -9.80 -14.53
C LYS A 95 -15.44 -10.35 -14.88
N SER A 96 -15.27 -10.80 -16.12
CA SER A 96 -14.00 -11.37 -16.61
C SER A 96 -13.28 -10.41 -17.57
N VAL A 97 -14.01 -9.88 -18.54
CA VAL A 97 -13.46 -9.05 -19.64
C VAL A 97 -12.82 -7.76 -19.12
N GLU A 98 -13.47 -7.10 -18.16
CA GLU A 98 -12.98 -5.85 -17.58
C GLU A 98 -11.75 -6.03 -16.67
N PHE A 99 -11.38 -7.28 -16.38
CA PHE A 99 -10.24 -7.63 -15.53
C PHE A 99 -9.23 -8.49 -16.30
N ASN A 100 -8.95 -9.69 -15.82
CA ASN A 100 -7.91 -10.58 -16.35
C ASN A 100 -8.46 -11.74 -17.20
N GLY A 101 -9.64 -11.61 -17.78
CA GLY A 101 -10.31 -12.65 -18.57
C GLY A 101 -10.90 -13.80 -17.74
N LYS A 102 -10.81 -13.76 -16.41
CA LYS A 102 -11.25 -14.84 -15.53
C LYS A 102 -12.26 -14.37 -14.50
N VAL A 103 -13.21 -15.24 -14.14
CA VAL A 103 -14.08 -15.08 -12.99
C VAL A 103 -13.27 -15.29 -11.71
N GLU A 104 -13.55 -14.50 -10.68
CA GLU A 104 -12.87 -14.61 -9.39
C GLU A 104 -13.64 -15.54 -8.43
N ASN A 105 -13.17 -16.75 -8.27
CA ASN A 105 -13.78 -17.76 -7.38
C ASN A 105 -12.99 -17.96 -6.08
N GLY A 106 -11.79 -17.38 -5.97
CA GLY A 106 -10.92 -17.53 -4.82
C GLY A 106 -11.52 -16.94 -3.54
N ALA A 107 -11.22 -17.55 -2.40
CA ALA A 107 -11.51 -16.97 -1.09
C ALA A 107 -10.44 -15.95 -0.71
N ALA A 108 -10.81 -14.96 0.12
CA ALA A 108 -9.83 -14.12 0.78
C ALA A 108 -8.92 -14.98 1.66
N PRO A 109 -7.63 -14.66 1.77
CA PRO A 109 -6.74 -15.33 2.72
C PRO A 109 -7.28 -15.21 4.14
N ARG A 110 -7.07 -16.24 4.94
CA ARG A 110 -7.39 -16.20 6.37
C ARG A 110 -6.42 -15.25 7.09
N GLU A 111 -6.95 -14.40 7.93
CA GLU A 111 -6.14 -13.59 8.82
C GLU A 111 -5.45 -14.48 9.86
N MET A 112 -4.18 -14.21 10.12
CA MET A 112 -3.40 -14.91 11.13
C MET A 112 -3.48 -14.17 12.46
N THR A 113 -3.69 -14.93 13.53
CA THR A 113 -3.65 -14.40 14.90
C THR A 113 -2.24 -13.95 15.28
N GLY A 114 -2.13 -13.12 16.32
CA GLY A 114 -0.82 -12.70 16.84
C GLY A 114 0.05 -13.85 17.30
N MET A 115 -0.55 -14.88 17.92
CA MET A 115 0.17 -16.08 18.36
C MET A 115 0.74 -16.87 17.19
N GLU A 116 -0.01 -17.06 16.10
CA GLU A 116 0.46 -17.74 14.89
C GLU A 116 1.63 -17.01 14.24
N ILE A 117 1.55 -15.67 14.15
CA ILE A 117 2.65 -14.85 13.61
C ILE A 117 3.85 -14.90 14.54
N TYR A 118 3.65 -14.82 15.86
CA TYR A 118 4.73 -14.94 16.84
C TYR A 118 5.49 -16.25 16.69
N GLY A 119 4.79 -17.38 16.51
CA GLY A 119 5.39 -18.68 16.23
C GLY A 119 6.31 -18.68 15.00
N LYS A 120 5.98 -17.89 13.97
CA LYS A 120 6.81 -17.75 12.75
C LYS A 120 8.04 -16.86 12.92
N VAL A 121 8.02 -15.90 13.86
CA VAL A 121 9.08 -14.89 14.00
C VAL A 121 9.95 -15.04 15.24
N GLN A 122 9.55 -15.82 16.25
CA GLN A 122 10.25 -15.94 17.54
C GLN A 122 11.71 -16.39 17.42
N GLY A 123 12.01 -17.25 16.43
CA GLY A 123 13.37 -17.76 16.18
C GLY A 123 14.24 -16.87 15.28
N LYS A 124 13.73 -15.70 14.84
CA LYS A 124 14.47 -14.84 13.92
C LYS A 124 15.33 -13.85 14.68
N SER A 125 16.63 -13.88 14.40
CA SER A 125 17.59 -12.88 14.88
C SER A 125 17.65 -11.67 13.96
N VAL A 126 18.04 -10.52 14.51
CA VAL A 126 18.30 -9.30 13.74
C VAL A 126 19.80 -9.22 13.47
N ASP A 127 20.20 -9.38 12.21
CA ASP A 127 21.57 -9.11 11.78
C ASP A 127 21.71 -7.61 11.49
N PHE A 128 22.50 -6.89 12.30
CA PHE A 128 22.81 -5.49 12.10
C PHE A 128 24.02 -5.31 11.17
N GLY A 129 23.92 -4.38 10.24
CA GLY A 129 25.00 -4.00 9.34
C GLY A 129 25.02 -4.77 8.00
N LYS A 130 25.97 -4.39 7.13
CA LYS A 130 26.25 -5.07 5.86
C LYS A 130 27.19 -6.25 6.11
N GLY A 131 26.71 -7.32 6.71
CA GLY A 131 27.51 -8.53 6.94
C GLY A 131 27.96 -9.20 5.63
N LYS A 132 29.08 -9.92 5.68
CA LYS A 132 29.69 -10.67 4.55
C LYS A 132 28.72 -11.68 3.90
N LYS A 133 27.69 -12.12 4.60
CA LYS A 133 26.63 -13.04 4.09
C LYS A 133 25.89 -12.54 2.84
N GLY A 134 25.88 -11.24 2.57
CA GLY A 134 25.27 -10.69 1.35
C GLY A 134 26.03 -10.98 0.06
N LYS A 135 27.32 -11.30 0.13
CA LYS A 135 28.13 -11.68 -1.03
C LYS A 135 28.00 -13.16 -1.35
N GLU A 136 28.05 -14.04 -0.35
CA GLU A 136 27.88 -15.50 -0.56
C GLU A 136 26.47 -15.89 -1.07
N LYS A 137 25.41 -15.19 -0.63
CA LYS A 137 24.07 -15.39 -1.21
C LYS A 137 23.94 -14.91 -2.67
N ARG A 138 24.73 -13.89 -3.07
CA ARG A 138 24.76 -13.43 -4.48
C ARG A 138 25.50 -14.40 -5.41
N GLU A 139 26.50 -15.10 -4.92
CA GLU A 139 27.25 -16.09 -5.70
C GLU A 139 26.48 -17.43 -5.84
N LYS A 140 25.77 -17.87 -4.78
CA LYS A 140 24.89 -19.04 -4.85
C LYS A 140 23.66 -18.84 -5.72
N GLY A 141 23.16 -17.60 -5.88
CA GLY A 141 21.98 -17.26 -6.71
C GLY A 141 22.22 -17.29 -8.22
N LYS A 142 23.47 -17.42 -8.69
CA LYS A 142 23.77 -17.52 -10.13
C LYS A 142 23.70 -18.94 -10.71
N ASN A 143 23.77 -19.98 -9.88
CA ASN A 143 23.88 -21.36 -10.35
C ASN A 143 22.81 -22.34 -9.80
N GLY A 144 21.73 -21.87 -9.21
CA GLY A 144 20.72 -22.76 -8.65
C GLY A 144 19.30 -22.29 -8.90
N LYS A 145 18.61 -22.86 -9.89
CA LYS A 145 17.13 -22.83 -9.98
C LYS A 145 16.52 -23.73 -8.87
N GLY A 146 16.68 -23.35 -7.62
CA GLY A 146 15.90 -23.84 -6.52
C GLY A 146 15.04 -22.68 -6.02
N LYS A 147 13.70 -22.77 -6.11
CA LYS A 147 12.79 -21.92 -5.35
C LYS A 147 13.06 -22.19 -3.86
N GLU A 148 14.03 -21.48 -3.27
CA GLU A 148 14.01 -21.26 -1.83
C GLU A 148 12.69 -20.53 -1.56
N ASP A 149 11.85 -21.08 -0.68
CA ASP A 149 10.65 -20.38 -0.19
C ASP A 149 11.08 -19.00 0.29
N GLU A 150 10.64 -17.99 -0.41
CA GLU A 150 11.14 -16.62 -0.23
C GLU A 150 10.69 -16.14 1.14
N GLU A 151 11.60 -16.14 2.09
CA GLU A 151 11.34 -15.80 3.48
C GLU A 151 10.65 -14.44 3.58
N ILE A 152 9.39 -14.43 4.06
CA ILE A 152 8.55 -13.22 4.11
C ILE A 152 8.82 -12.37 5.36
N TRP A 153 9.31 -12.97 6.45
CA TRP A 153 9.69 -12.29 7.68
C TRP A 153 11.21 -12.13 7.75
N LYS A 154 11.68 -10.90 7.75
CA LYS A 154 13.12 -10.58 7.75
C LYS A 154 13.73 -10.54 9.13
N LYS A 155 12.93 -10.20 10.15
CA LYS A 155 13.37 -10.02 11.53
C LYS A 155 12.19 -10.16 12.49
N LYS A 156 12.48 -10.47 13.75
CA LYS A 156 11.54 -10.30 14.86
C LYS A 156 11.45 -8.79 15.18
N SER A 157 10.25 -8.24 15.23
CA SER A 157 10.01 -6.86 15.65
C SER A 157 10.26 -6.71 17.15
N ILE A 158 10.77 -5.55 17.59
CA ILE A 158 10.95 -5.23 19.01
C ILE A 158 9.61 -5.15 19.77
N PHE A 159 8.50 -4.88 19.08
CA PHE A 159 7.17 -4.88 19.70
C PHE A 159 6.76 -6.25 20.28
N TRP A 160 7.37 -7.34 19.81
CA TRP A 160 7.14 -8.67 20.40
C TRP A 160 7.69 -8.83 21.81
N ASP A 161 8.46 -7.88 22.29
CA ASP A 161 8.93 -7.84 23.68
C ASP A 161 7.88 -7.26 24.63
N LEU A 162 6.82 -6.63 24.12
CA LEU A 162 5.64 -6.23 24.88
C LEU A 162 4.80 -7.47 25.24
N PRO A 163 4.48 -7.71 26.53
CA PRO A 163 3.88 -8.95 27.00
C PRO A 163 2.50 -9.26 26.40
N TYR A 164 1.75 -8.22 26.01
CA TYR A 164 0.41 -8.30 25.44
C TYR A 164 0.37 -8.36 23.91
N TRP A 165 1.47 -8.02 23.21
CA TRP A 165 1.48 -7.80 21.75
C TRP A 165 1.03 -9.03 20.93
N ARG A 166 1.40 -10.24 21.38
CA ARG A 166 1.01 -11.50 20.74
C ARG A 166 -0.48 -11.83 20.85
N ASN A 167 -1.18 -11.21 21.81
CA ASN A 167 -2.60 -11.44 22.06
C ASN A 167 -3.49 -10.44 21.31
N LEU A 168 -2.91 -9.43 20.65
CA LEU A 168 -3.65 -8.46 19.86
C LEU A 168 -4.05 -9.06 18.51
N ASP A 169 -5.30 -8.86 18.12
CA ASP A 169 -5.79 -9.20 16.78
C ASP A 169 -5.20 -8.25 15.73
N VAL A 170 -5.14 -6.96 16.05
CA VAL A 170 -4.57 -5.92 15.20
C VAL A 170 -3.29 -5.39 15.84
N ARG A 171 -2.16 -5.41 15.11
CA ARG A 171 -0.83 -4.98 15.62
C ARG A 171 -0.21 -3.88 14.80
N HIS A 172 -0.18 -4.05 13.48
CA HIS A 172 0.34 -3.08 12.53
C HIS A 172 -0.72 -2.85 11.45
N CYS A 173 -1.11 -1.59 11.25
CA CYS A 173 -2.05 -1.18 10.23
C CYS A 173 -1.34 -0.41 9.12
N LEU A 174 -1.87 -0.49 7.92
CA LEU A 174 -1.50 0.43 6.84
C LEU A 174 -2.24 1.75 7.02
N ASP A 175 -1.53 2.85 6.76
CA ASP A 175 -2.10 4.19 6.78
C ASP A 175 -3.11 4.36 5.62
N GLY A 176 -4.40 4.38 5.98
CA GLY A 176 -5.49 4.57 5.02
C GLY A 176 -5.42 5.91 4.30
N MET A 177 -4.99 6.98 4.98
CA MET A 177 -4.82 8.30 4.37
C MET A 177 -3.75 8.27 3.28
N HIS A 178 -2.64 7.61 3.55
CA HIS A 178 -1.56 7.47 2.57
C HIS A 178 -1.97 6.62 1.36
N ILE A 179 -2.77 5.57 1.59
CA ILE A 179 -3.33 4.73 0.51
C ILE A 179 -4.27 5.54 -0.37
N ILE A 180 -5.23 6.26 0.22
CA ILE A 180 -6.21 7.09 -0.50
C ILE A 180 -5.48 8.15 -1.33
N LYS A 181 -4.52 8.86 -0.73
CA LYS A 181 -3.68 9.82 -1.45
C LYS A 181 -3.03 9.19 -2.69
N ASN A 182 -2.41 8.03 -2.57
CA ASN A 182 -1.70 7.37 -3.68
C ASN A 182 -2.66 6.93 -4.79
N ILE A 183 -3.86 6.47 -4.44
CA ILE A 183 -4.92 6.11 -5.39
C ILE A 183 -5.42 7.35 -6.11
N ALA A 184 -5.82 8.40 -5.38
CA ALA A 184 -6.34 9.63 -5.94
C ALA A 184 -5.31 10.34 -6.84
N GLU A 185 -4.06 10.44 -6.42
CA GLU A 185 -2.97 10.99 -7.23
C GLU A 185 -2.76 10.21 -8.52
N SER A 186 -2.85 8.87 -8.46
CA SER A 186 -2.71 8.01 -9.64
C SER A 186 -3.90 8.17 -10.60
N LEU A 187 -5.13 8.21 -10.08
CA LEU A 187 -6.35 8.41 -10.87
C LEU A 187 -6.33 9.79 -11.56
N CYS A 188 -6.09 10.86 -10.81
CA CYS A 188 -6.00 12.21 -11.39
C CYS A 188 -4.85 12.31 -12.40
N GLY A 189 -3.72 11.66 -12.12
CA GLY A 189 -2.58 11.58 -13.04
C GLY A 189 -2.94 10.93 -14.38
N ILE A 190 -3.77 9.88 -14.36
CA ILE A 190 -4.26 9.19 -15.55
C ILE A 190 -5.33 10.04 -16.27
N LEU A 191 -6.37 10.46 -15.58
CA LEU A 191 -7.50 11.21 -16.14
C LEU A 191 -7.05 12.52 -16.79
N LEU A 192 -6.20 13.28 -16.12
CA LEU A 192 -5.68 14.54 -16.61
C LEU A 192 -4.45 14.36 -17.54
N ASN A 193 -3.93 13.13 -17.68
CA ASN A 193 -2.71 12.79 -18.41
C ASN A 193 -1.52 13.68 -18.01
N ILE A 194 -1.26 13.78 -16.71
CA ILE A 194 -0.20 14.64 -16.17
C ILE A 194 1.15 13.96 -16.40
N LYS A 195 2.05 14.64 -17.12
CA LYS A 195 3.41 14.15 -17.40
C LYS A 195 4.14 13.80 -16.09
N GLY A 196 4.69 12.58 -16.02
CA GLY A 196 5.40 12.07 -14.84
C GLY A 196 4.49 11.49 -13.73
N LYS A 197 3.18 11.77 -13.75
CA LYS A 197 2.21 11.21 -12.78
C LYS A 197 1.29 10.16 -13.39
N THR A 198 1.00 10.27 -14.69
CA THR A 198 0.23 9.24 -15.39
C THR A 198 0.91 7.87 -15.28
N LYS A 199 0.10 6.84 -15.00
CA LYS A 199 0.52 5.43 -14.99
C LYS A 199 0.20 4.73 -16.31
N ASP A 200 -0.37 5.45 -17.27
CA ASP A 200 -0.74 4.93 -18.59
C ASP A 200 0.31 5.34 -19.63
N GLY A 201 1.31 4.52 -19.80
CA GLY A 201 2.41 4.73 -20.76
C GLY A 201 2.69 3.48 -21.60
N ILE A 202 3.55 3.62 -22.60
CA ILE A 202 3.88 2.55 -23.57
C ILE A 202 4.22 1.22 -22.86
N ASN A 203 5.10 1.26 -21.86
CA ASN A 203 5.54 0.05 -21.17
C ASN A 203 4.40 -0.63 -20.40
N VAL A 204 3.53 0.16 -19.74
CA VAL A 204 2.36 -0.39 -19.05
C VAL A 204 1.42 -1.07 -20.05
N ARG A 205 1.16 -0.45 -21.20
CA ARG A 205 0.29 -1.02 -22.22
C ARG A 205 0.86 -2.28 -22.86
N ARG A 206 2.18 -2.38 -23.03
CA ARG A 206 2.85 -3.62 -23.45
C ARG A 206 2.70 -4.72 -22.41
N ASP A 207 2.89 -4.40 -21.12
CA ASP A 207 2.65 -5.34 -20.03
C ASP A 207 1.19 -5.82 -19.99
N LEU A 208 0.20 -4.94 -20.25
CA LEU A 208 -1.21 -5.31 -20.36
C LEU A 208 -1.47 -6.30 -21.50
N VAL A 209 -0.84 -6.10 -22.66
CA VAL A 209 -0.92 -7.04 -23.80
C VAL A 209 -0.37 -8.42 -23.39
N GLU A 210 0.79 -8.46 -22.72
CA GLU A 210 1.38 -9.73 -22.25
C GLU A 210 0.46 -10.44 -21.24
N MET A 211 -0.24 -9.68 -20.41
CA MET A 211 -1.19 -10.21 -19.44
C MET A 211 -2.55 -10.61 -20.06
N GLY A 212 -2.77 -10.34 -21.34
CA GLY A 212 -4.07 -10.55 -22.00
C GLY A 212 -5.19 -9.63 -21.48
N ILE A 213 -4.83 -8.45 -20.97
CA ILE A 213 -5.77 -7.48 -20.39
C ILE A 213 -5.90 -6.30 -21.36
N ARG A 214 -7.15 -5.96 -21.73
CA ARG A 214 -7.48 -4.81 -22.58
C ARG A 214 -6.66 -4.76 -23.89
N PRO A 215 -6.77 -5.76 -24.76
CA PRO A 215 -6.00 -5.83 -26.01
C PRO A 215 -6.27 -4.64 -26.93
N GLU A 216 -7.44 -4.00 -26.82
CA GLU A 216 -7.82 -2.80 -27.56
C GLU A 216 -6.94 -1.58 -27.24
N LEU A 217 -6.20 -1.62 -26.14
CA LEU A 217 -5.26 -0.56 -25.74
C LEU A 217 -3.82 -0.82 -26.19
N ALA A 218 -3.58 -1.87 -26.97
CA ALA A 218 -2.25 -2.21 -27.44
C ALA A 218 -1.57 -1.04 -28.18
N PRO A 219 -0.28 -0.76 -27.94
CA PRO A 219 0.44 0.26 -28.70
C PRO A 219 0.49 -0.11 -30.20
N GLU A 220 0.14 0.84 -31.06
CA GLU A 220 0.18 0.71 -32.52
C GLU A 220 1.45 1.35 -33.08
N VAL A 221 2.13 0.67 -33.99
CA VAL A 221 3.24 1.26 -34.77
C VAL A 221 2.67 1.88 -36.03
N ARG A 222 2.77 3.20 -36.15
CA ARG A 222 2.33 3.95 -37.33
C ARG A 222 3.50 4.26 -38.29
N TYR A 223 3.16 4.80 -39.46
CA TYR A 223 4.11 5.20 -40.48
C TYR A 223 5.28 6.01 -39.88
N GLY A 224 6.51 5.64 -40.26
CA GLY A 224 7.73 6.26 -39.72
C GLY A 224 8.16 5.74 -38.34
N GLY A 225 7.64 4.59 -37.88
CA GLY A 225 8.02 3.97 -36.59
C GLY A 225 7.48 4.68 -35.36
N ARG A 226 6.58 5.64 -35.52
CA ARG A 226 5.95 6.35 -34.40
C ARG A 226 4.97 5.43 -33.66
N ILE A 227 5.10 5.37 -32.33
CA ILE A 227 4.19 4.59 -31.49
C ILE A 227 3.00 5.46 -31.14
N PHE A 228 1.81 4.96 -31.46
CA PHE A 228 0.53 5.55 -31.09
C PHE A 228 -0.11 4.73 -29.96
N LEU A 229 -0.66 5.42 -28.98
CA LEU A 229 -1.43 4.82 -27.90
C LEU A 229 -2.91 5.09 -28.17
N PRO A 230 -3.72 4.04 -28.45
CA PRO A 230 -5.17 4.20 -28.60
C PRO A 230 -5.80 4.87 -27.37
N ALA A 231 -6.84 5.66 -27.58
CA ALA A 231 -7.57 6.29 -26.48
C ALA A 231 -8.26 5.22 -25.62
N ALA A 232 -8.08 5.28 -24.30
CA ALA A 232 -8.79 4.44 -23.36
C ALA A 232 -10.13 5.09 -22.97
N CYS A 233 -11.06 4.32 -22.42
CA CYS A 233 -12.36 4.82 -21.94
C CYS A 233 -12.23 5.93 -20.87
N TYR A 234 -11.09 5.98 -20.19
CA TYR A 234 -10.74 7.00 -19.19
C TYR A 234 -9.90 8.16 -19.77
N THR A 235 -9.63 8.18 -21.06
CA THR A 235 -8.89 9.29 -21.70
C THR A 235 -9.82 10.47 -21.92
N LEU A 236 -9.72 11.48 -21.05
CA LEU A 236 -10.53 12.67 -21.15
C LEU A 236 -10.03 13.61 -22.27
N ARG A 237 -10.95 14.13 -23.07
CA ARG A 237 -10.70 15.22 -24.02
C ARG A 237 -10.49 16.52 -23.26
N LYS A 238 -10.03 17.56 -23.95
CA LYS A 238 -9.69 18.85 -23.33
C LYS A 238 -10.89 19.47 -22.60
N GLU A 239 -12.07 19.40 -23.22
CA GLU A 239 -13.32 19.91 -22.67
C GLU A 239 -13.75 19.14 -21.42
N GLU A 240 -13.63 17.82 -21.45
CA GLU A 240 -13.96 16.95 -20.32
C GLU A 240 -12.99 17.18 -19.14
N LYS A 241 -11.69 17.39 -19.41
CA LYS A 241 -10.71 17.77 -18.39
C LYS A 241 -11.05 19.10 -17.73
N LEU A 242 -11.44 20.08 -18.55
CA LEU A 242 -11.83 21.39 -18.06
C LEU A 242 -13.06 21.28 -17.17
N SER A 243 -14.10 20.58 -17.62
CA SER A 243 -15.32 20.34 -16.84
C SER A 243 -15.04 19.65 -15.52
N LEU A 244 -14.18 18.61 -15.52
CA LEU A 244 -13.74 17.95 -14.27
C LEU A 244 -13.03 18.93 -13.32
N LEU A 245 -12.13 19.75 -13.84
CA LEU A 245 -11.38 20.72 -13.02
C LEU A 245 -12.28 21.85 -12.51
N GLU A 246 -13.26 22.31 -13.29
CA GLU A 246 -14.27 23.28 -12.86
C GLU A 246 -15.14 22.71 -11.75
N CYS A 247 -15.57 21.45 -11.88
CA CYS A 247 -16.28 20.74 -10.83
C CYS A 247 -15.47 20.72 -9.53
N LEU A 248 -14.21 20.27 -9.58
CA LEU A 248 -13.32 20.26 -8.41
C LEU A 248 -13.09 21.67 -7.84
N LYS A 249 -12.99 22.68 -8.68
CA LYS A 249 -12.83 24.08 -8.25
C LYS A 249 -14.08 24.64 -7.57
N SER A 250 -15.25 24.11 -7.89
CA SER A 250 -16.53 24.55 -7.31
C SER A 250 -16.83 23.93 -5.94
N ILE A 251 -16.06 22.91 -5.52
CA ILE A 251 -16.25 22.24 -4.22
C ILE A 251 -16.04 23.26 -3.10
N LYS A 252 -17.02 23.38 -2.22
CA LYS A 252 -16.99 24.20 -1.02
C LYS A 252 -17.00 23.31 0.20
N VAL A 253 -16.04 23.50 1.07
CA VAL A 253 -15.94 22.77 2.35
C VAL A 253 -16.21 23.72 3.52
N PRO A 254 -16.75 23.22 4.64
CA PRO A 254 -16.94 24.04 5.85
C PRO A 254 -15.61 24.64 6.33
N THR A 255 -15.66 25.83 6.87
CA THR A 255 -14.49 26.51 7.44
C THR A 255 -13.87 25.64 8.55
N GLY A 256 -12.56 25.39 8.46
CA GLY A 256 -11.82 24.58 9.43
C GLY A 256 -11.90 23.06 9.21
N TYR A 257 -12.65 22.59 8.20
CA TYR A 257 -12.78 21.16 7.92
C TYR A 257 -11.54 20.61 7.18
N SER A 258 -11.07 21.30 6.16
CA SER A 258 -9.92 20.88 5.36
C SER A 258 -9.29 22.05 4.60
N ALA A 259 -8.26 21.76 3.79
CA ALA A 259 -7.72 22.74 2.87
C ALA A 259 -8.70 22.99 1.71
N ASN A 260 -8.81 24.24 1.30
CA ASN A 260 -9.66 24.65 0.17
C ASN A 260 -9.10 24.09 -1.15
N ILE A 261 -9.69 22.99 -1.63
CA ILE A 261 -9.28 22.34 -2.90
C ILE A 261 -9.40 23.31 -4.09
N SER A 262 -10.36 24.23 -4.07
CA SER A 262 -10.53 25.24 -5.12
C SER A 262 -9.25 26.02 -5.41
N SER A 263 -8.45 26.32 -4.38
CA SER A 263 -7.16 27.01 -4.50
C SER A 263 -6.06 26.15 -5.14
N ARG A 264 -6.26 24.82 -5.19
CA ARG A 264 -5.31 23.86 -5.75
C ARG A 264 -5.58 23.53 -7.21
N VAL A 265 -6.67 24.00 -7.77
CA VAL A 265 -7.07 23.74 -9.16
C VAL A 265 -6.55 24.84 -10.08
N SER A 266 -5.66 24.50 -11.01
CA SER A 266 -5.21 25.40 -12.08
C SER A 266 -5.92 25.03 -13.39
N LEU A 267 -6.90 25.83 -13.78
CA LEU A 267 -7.59 25.65 -15.07
C LEU A 267 -6.64 25.98 -16.25
N LYS A 268 -5.74 26.95 -16.08
CA LYS A 268 -4.76 27.36 -17.11
C LYS A 268 -3.79 26.20 -17.43
N GLU A 269 -3.29 25.52 -16.40
CA GLU A 269 -2.32 24.42 -16.56
C GLU A 269 -3.01 23.05 -16.63
N MET A 270 -4.34 23.01 -16.50
CA MET A 270 -5.16 21.79 -16.51
C MET A 270 -4.66 20.72 -15.56
N LYS A 271 -4.33 21.09 -14.32
CA LYS A 271 -3.79 20.19 -13.29
C LYS A 271 -4.12 20.64 -11.86
N LEU A 272 -3.91 19.74 -10.92
CA LEU A 272 -3.92 20.00 -9.48
C LEU A 272 -2.52 20.36 -9.00
N ILE A 273 -2.37 21.44 -8.22
CA ILE A 273 -1.09 22.01 -7.80
C ILE A 273 -0.97 22.00 -6.28
N GLY A 274 0.17 21.56 -5.76
CA GLY A 274 0.51 21.65 -4.35
C GLY A 274 -0.41 20.88 -3.39
N MET A 275 -1.06 19.83 -3.88
CA MET A 275 -1.92 18.95 -3.08
C MET A 275 -1.14 18.27 -1.96
N LYS A 276 -1.62 18.38 -0.73
CA LYS A 276 -1.14 17.66 0.44
C LYS A 276 -1.96 16.37 0.65
N SER A 277 -1.53 15.51 1.58
CA SER A 277 -2.18 14.21 1.79
C SER A 277 -3.66 14.34 2.15
N HIS A 278 -4.02 15.31 2.98
CA HIS A 278 -5.41 15.55 3.38
C HIS A 278 -6.28 16.15 2.27
N ASP A 279 -5.70 16.91 1.32
CA ASP A 279 -6.47 17.49 0.20
C ASP A 279 -7.00 16.39 -0.74
N TRP A 280 -6.35 15.22 -0.80
CA TRP A 280 -6.75 14.12 -1.66
C TRP A 280 -8.02 13.40 -1.17
N HIS A 281 -8.37 13.53 0.10
CA HIS A 281 -9.63 12.97 0.65
C HIS A 281 -10.87 13.66 0.10
N GLU A 282 -10.75 14.91 -0.36
CA GLU A 282 -11.86 15.64 -0.97
C GLU A 282 -12.11 15.24 -2.43
N VAL A 283 -11.16 14.56 -3.06
CA VAL A 283 -11.21 14.14 -4.46
C VAL A 283 -11.70 12.70 -4.61
N THR A 284 -11.69 11.94 -3.53
CA THR A 284 -12.09 10.52 -3.48
C THR A 284 -13.46 10.31 -2.87
#